data_f83c1098015f9a52aac98b468129a239
#
_entry.id   f83c1098015f9a52aac98b468129a239
#
_cell.length_a   1.000
_cell.length_b   1.000
_cell.length_c   1.000
_cell.angle_alpha   90.00
_cell.angle_beta   90.00
_cell.angle_gamma   90.00
#
_symmetry.space_group_name_H-M   'P 1'
#
loop_
_entity.id
_entity.type
_entity.pdbx_description
1 polymer ?
#
loop_
_entity_poly.entity_id
_entity_poly.type
_entity_poly.pdbx_seq_one_letter_code
_entity_poly.pdbx_strand_id
1 'polypeptide(L)'
;MKNHTDLVTSAAPTAAARVRLRPVDARGVAIRDGLLADRQRVNREVTLLRGAEELERAGTLDNLRIAAGRGSGERRGMVFSDSDVYKWLEALAWERGREPSDRHPTDI
;
A
#
# COMPACT_ATOMS: atom_id res chain seq x y z
N MET A 1 -7.72 8.16 26.54
CA MET A 1 -6.52 8.53 25.75
C MET A 1 -6.38 7.51 24.63
N LYS A 2 -6.59 7.89 23.35
CA LYS A 2 -6.38 6.96 22.22
C LYS A 2 -4.88 6.69 22.12
N ASN A 3 -4.49 5.41 22.18
CA ASN A 3 -3.10 5.02 22.00
C ASN A 3 -2.60 5.50 20.62
N HIS A 4 -1.42 6.07 20.60
CA HIS A 4 -0.76 6.62 19.41
C HIS A 4 -0.55 5.57 18.28
N THR A 5 -0.66 4.29 18.63
CA THR A 5 -0.49 3.13 17.71
C THR A 5 -1.68 2.87 16.80
N ASP A 6 -2.83 3.54 17.00
CA ASP A 6 -4.07 3.28 16.26
C ASP A 6 -4.33 4.29 15.13
N LEU A 7 -3.42 5.24 14.91
CA LEU A 7 -3.57 6.25 13.85
C LEU A 7 -3.16 5.69 12.49
N VAL A 8 -4.03 5.83 11.50
CA VAL A 8 -3.69 5.57 10.09
C VAL A 8 -2.99 6.80 9.52
N THR A 9 -1.68 6.77 9.51
CA THR A 9 -0.82 7.88 9.10
C THR A 9 0.50 7.37 8.52
N SER A 10 1.09 8.14 7.59
CA SER A 10 2.38 7.79 6.96
C SER A 10 3.56 7.79 7.92
N ALA A 11 3.46 8.56 9.00
CA ALA A 11 4.49 8.64 10.03
C ALA A 11 3.87 9.04 11.36
N ALA A 12 4.32 8.41 12.43
CA ALA A 12 3.96 8.79 13.79
C ALA A 12 5.24 9.24 14.53
N PRO A 13 5.26 10.45 15.12
CA PRO A 13 6.40 10.86 15.94
C PRO A 13 6.47 10.00 17.21
N THR A 14 7.66 9.69 17.66
CA THR A 14 7.86 8.99 18.93
C THR A 14 7.33 9.80 20.11
N ALA A 15 7.06 9.16 21.24
CA ALA A 15 6.57 9.83 22.43
C ALA A 15 7.54 10.90 22.98
N ALA A 16 8.85 10.72 22.73
CA ALA A 16 9.89 11.66 23.15
C ALA A 16 10.13 12.80 22.16
N ALA A 17 9.53 12.77 20.97
CA ALA A 17 9.77 13.75 19.95
C ALA A 17 9.12 15.11 20.29
N ARG A 18 9.89 16.18 20.12
CA ARG A 18 9.36 17.55 20.20
C ARG A 18 8.75 17.91 18.85
N VAL A 19 7.45 17.74 18.71
CA VAL A 19 6.72 18.04 17.48
C VAL A 19 5.79 19.22 17.65
N ARG A 20 5.78 20.12 16.67
CA ARG A 20 4.83 21.25 16.60
C ARG A 20 3.56 20.88 15.83
N LEU A 21 3.69 19.97 14.86
CA LEU A 21 2.59 19.48 14.05
C LEU A 21 2.47 17.97 14.24
N ARG A 22 1.25 17.47 14.30
CA ARG A 22 0.98 16.04 14.38
C ARG A 22 0.16 15.62 13.16
N PRO A 23 0.42 14.43 12.59
CA PRO A 23 -0.40 13.94 11.50
C PRO A 23 -1.84 13.73 11.95
N VAL A 24 -2.76 14.01 11.06
CA VAL A 24 -4.19 13.69 11.25
C VAL A 24 -4.41 12.23 10.89
N ASP A 25 -5.29 11.55 11.62
CA ASP A 25 -5.72 10.21 11.27
C ASP A 25 -6.38 10.22 9.88
N ALA A 26 -5.86 9.42 8.94
CA ALA A 26 -6.38 9.39 7.56
C ALA A 26 -7.87 8.98 7.51
N ARG A 27 -8.37 8.23 8.50
CA ARG A 27 -9.80 7.89 8.64
C ARG A 27 -10.68 9.10 8.96
N GLY A 28 -10.09 10.18 9.48
CA GLY A 28 -10.78 11.45 9.74
C GLY A 28 -10.83 12.39 8.54
N VAL A 29 -10.23 12.00 7.40
CA VAL A 29 -10.16 12.84 6.19
C VAL A 29 -10.90 12.13 5.06
N ALA A 30 -11.92 12.79 4.51
CA ALA A 30 -12.70 12.26 3.39
C ALA A 30 -12.68 13.22 2.20
N ILE A 31 -12.36 12.70 1.02
CA ILE A 31 -12.58 13.40 -0.25
C ILE A 31 -13.99 13.02 -0.69
N ARG A 32 -14.90 14.01 -0.72
CA ARG A 32 -16.33 13.75 -0.89
C ARG A 32 -16.77 13.68 -2.35
N ASP A 33 -16.22 14.55 -3.19
CA ASP A 33 -16.65 14.65 -4.60
C ASP A 33 -15.53 15.16 -5.52
N GLY A 34 -15.85 15.28 -6.81
CA GLY A 34 -14.99 15.81 -7.84
C GLY A 34 -13.90 14.84 -8.29
N LEU A 35 -12.98 15.34 -9.11
CA LEU A 35 -11.94 14.56 -9.76
C LEU A 35 -11.14 13.68 -8.79
N LEU A 36 -10.80 14.20 -7.61
CA LEU A 36 -10.00 13.45 -6.64
C LEU A 36 -10.77 12.28 -6.03
N ALA A 37 -12.06 12.46 -5.74
CA ALA A 37 -12.91 11.37 -5.27
C ALA A 37 -13.06 10.27 -6.32
N ASP A 38 -13.25 10.65 -7.59
CA ASP A 38 -13.30 9.70 -8.70
C ASP A 38 -11.98 8.94 -8.87
N ARG A 39 -10.84 9.62 -8.80
CA ARG A 39 -9.52 8.98 -8.87
C ARG A 39 -9.28 8.02 -7.71
N GLN A 40 -9.71 8.40 -6.52
CA GLN A 40 -9.60 7.53 -5.34
C GLN A 40 -10.46 6.28 -5.48
N ARG A 41 -11.68 6.41 -5.98
CA ARG A 41 -12.57 5.28 -6.26
C ARG A 41 -11.99 4.35 -7.33
N VAL A 42 -11.50 4.89 -8.45
CA VAL A 42 -10.86 4.09 -9.51
C VAL A 42 -9.60 3.38 -8.98
N ASN A 43 -8.81 4.04 -8.14
CA ASN A 43 -7.65 3.41 -7.52
C ASN A 43 -8.05 2.19 -6.69
N ARG A 44 -9.07 2.30 -5.85
CA ARG A 44 -9.58 1.22 -5.01
C ARG A 44 -10.17 0.08 -5.82
N GLU A 45 -11.08 0.39 -6.75
CA GLU A 45 -11.90 -0.60 -7.42
C GLU A 45 -11.20 -1.28 -8.60
N VAL A 46 -10.16 -0.65 -9.16
CA VAL A 46 -9.50 -1.11 -10.38
C VAL A 46 -7.99 -1.22 -10.21
N THR A 47 -7.31 -0.11 -9.88
CA THR A 47 -5.86 -0.04 -9.99
C THR A 47 -5.17 -0.97 -9.00
N LEU A 48 -5.57 -0.95 -7.74
CA LEU A 48 -4.97 -1.81 -6.70
C LEU A 48 -5.25 -3.29 -6.95
N LEU A 49 -6.44 -3.64 -7.44
CA LEU A 49 -6.80 -5.02 -7.76
C LEU A 49 -5.96 -5.57 -8.91
N ARG A 50 -5.64 -4.74 -9.91
CA ARG A 50 -4.76 -5.13 -11.02
C ARG A 50 -3.28 -5.12 -10.69
N GLY A 51 -2.89 -4.47 -9.62
CA GLY A 51 -1.48 -4.35 -9.24
C GLY A 51 -0.78 -5.69 -9.09
N ALA A 52 -1.41 -6.67 -8.44
CA ALA A 52 -0.87 -8.01 -8.30
C ALA A 52 -0.63 -8.69 -9.66
N GLU A 53 -1.61 -8.61 -10.58
CA GLU A 53 -1.51 -9.20 -11.92
C GLU A 53 -0.38 -8.58 -12.73
N GLU A 54 -0.20 -7.26 -12.63
CA GLU A 54 0.88 -6.55 -13.33
C GLU A 54 2.26 -6.90 -12.74
N LEU A 55 2.37 -7.02 -11.42
CA LEU A 55 3.61 -7.44 -10.77
C LEU A 55 3.99 -8.89 -11.12
N GLU A 56 3.02 -9.79 -11.24
CA GLU A 56 3.23 -11.15 -11.75
C GLU A 56 3.71 -11.12 -13.20
N ARG A 57 3.00 -10.39 -14.07
CA ARG A 57 3.34 -10.29 -15.50
C ARG A 57 4.74 -9.71 -15.71
N ALA A 58 5.14 -8.73 -14.90
CA ALA A 58 6.48 -8.15 -14.92
C ALA A 58 7.56 -9.11 -14.39
N GLY A 59 7.17 -10.19 -13.69
CA GLY A 59 8.08 -11.12 -13.05
C GLY A 59 8.69 -10.62 -11.75
N THR A 60 8.16 -9.53 -11.20
CA THR A 60 8.67 -8.93 -9.97
C THR A 60 8.38 -9.82 -8.76
N LEU A 61 7.19 -10.41 -8.70
CA LEU A 61 6.85 -11.37 -7.64
C LEU A 61 7.65 -12.66 -7.75
N ASP A 62 7.96 -13.13 -8.97
CA ASP A 62 8.85 -14.26 -9.17
C ASP A 62 10.26 -14.00 -8.65
N ASN A 63 10.79 -12.80 -8.83
CA ASN A 63 12.09 -12.42 -8.26
C ASN A 63 12.11 -12.60 -6.73
N LEU A 64 11.03 -12.20 -6.05
CA LEU A 64 10.91 -12.39 -4.60
C LEU A 64 10.79 -13.87 -4.23
N ARG A 65 10.07 -14.69 -5.02
CA ARG A 65 9.99 -16.14 -4.81
C ARG A 65 11.36 -16.80 -4.97
N ILE A 66 12.12 -16.39 -5.98
CA ILE A 66 13.50 -16.88 -6.18
C ILE A 66 14.38 -16.50 -4.99
N ALA A 67 14.35 -15.25 -4.54
CA ALA A 67 15.09 -14.78 -3.39
C ALA A 67 14.72 -15.53 -2.09
N ALA A 68 13.46 -15.93 -1.95
CA ALA A 68 12.96 -16.71 -0.83
C ALA A 68 13.23 -18.23 -0.94
N GLY A 69 13.92 -18.69 -2.00
CA GLY A 69 14.16 -20.12 -2.26
C GLY A 69 12.88 -20.90 -2.64
N ARG A 70 11.83 -20.21 -3.06
CA ARG A 70 10.53 -20.81 -3.44
C ARG A 70 10.27 -20.77 -4.95
N GLY A 71 11.22 -20.26 -5.73
CA GLY A 71 11.14 -20.14 -7.18
C GLY A 71 12.44 -20.65 -7.83
N SER A 72 12.39 -20.83 -9.13
CA SER A 72 13.55 -21.21 -9.95
C SER A 72 13.67 -20.28 -11.16
N GLY A 73 14.86 -20.20 -11.74
CA GLY A 73 15.14 -19.37 -12.90
C GLY A 73 15.99 -18.14 -12.57
N GLU A 74 16.12 -17.28 -13.56
CA GLU A 74 16.90 -16.07 -13.44
C GLU A 74 16.03 -14.87 -13.07
N ARG A 75 16.62 -13.95 -12.30
CA ARG A 75 15.99 -12.68 -11.96
C ARG A 75 15.70 -11.86 -13.22
N ARG A 76 14.51 -11.25 -13.28
CA ARG A 76 14.07 -10.41 -14.39
C ARG A 76 13.93 -8.94 -13.97
N GLY A 77 14.08 -8.07 -14.94
CA GLY A 77 13.87 -6.64 -14.77
C GLY A 77 15.04 -5.88 -14.15
N MET A 78 14.81 -4.63 -13.84
CA MET A 78 15.82 -3.71 -13.29
C MET A 78 16.17 -4.06 -11.84
N VAL A 79 17.33 -3.62 -11.39
CA VAL A 79 17.85 -3.92 -10.03
C VAL A 79 16.93 -3.46 -8.91
N PHE A 80 16.10 -2.45 -9.16
CA PHE A 80 15.18 -1.84 -8.20
C PHE A 80 13.71 -2.27 -8.39
N SER A 81 13.41 -3.28 -9.22
CA SER A 81 12.03 -3.67 -9.54
C SER A 81 11.23 -4.17 -8.32
N ASP A 82 11.90 -4.65 -7.28
CA ASP A 82 11.27 -5.00 -6.01
C ASP A 82 10.57 -3.81 -5.33
N SER A 83 11.04 -2.57 -5.60
CA SER A 83 10.42 -1.37 -5.04
C SER A 83 8.97 -1.18 -5.48
N ASP A 84 8.57 -1.73 -6.63
CA ASP A 84 7.20 -1.63 -7.12
C ASP A 84 6.24 -2.48 -6.27
N VAL A 85 6.72 -3.61 -5.75
CA VAL A 85 5.97 -4.41 -4.77
C VAL A 85 5.75 -3.63 -3.49
N TYR A 86 6.79 -2.97 -2.98
CA TYR A 86 6.70 -2.19 -1.74
C TYR A 86 5.74 -1.02 -1.86
N LYS A 87 5.78 -0.30 -2.97
CA LYS A 87 4.83 0.79 -3.28
C LYS A 87 3.39 0.29 -3.38
N TRP A 88 3.19 -0.85 -4.03
CA TRP A 88 1.86 -1.45 -4.14
C TRP A 88 1.33 -1.89 -2.77
N LEU A 89 2.15 -2.54 -1.94
CA LEU A 89 1.78 -2.92 -0.57
C LEU A 89 1.45 -1.69 0.30
N GLU A 90 2.22 -0.62 0.18
CA GLU A 90 1.95 0.64 0.86
C GLU A 90 0.59 1.21 0.43
N ALA A 91 0.30 1.24 -0.87
CA ALA A 91 -0.96 1.74 -1.39
C ALA A 91 -2.17 0.90 -0.91
N LEU A 92 -2.02 -0.43 -0.86
CA LEU A 92 -3.03 -1.33 -0.28
C LEU A 92 -3.26 -1.06 1.21
N ALA A 93 -2.18 -0.88 1.97
CA ALA A 93 -2.26 -0.60 3.39
C ALA A 93 -2.98 0.73 3.67
N TRP A 94 -2.69 1.75 2.88
CA TRP A 94 -3.39 3.04 2.97
C TRP A 94 -4.88 2.92 2.68
N GLU A 95 -5.25 2.21 1.61
CA GLU A 95 -6.65 2.04 1.25
C GLU A 95 -7.41 1.22 2.29
N ARG A 96 -6.79 0.13 2.81
CA ARG A 96 -7.37 -0.66 3.89
C ARG A 96 -7.54 0.14 5.19
N GLY A 97 -6.58 1.02 5.48
CA GLY A 97 -6.66 1.87 6.67
C GLY A 97 -7.79 2.90 6.60
N ARG A 98 -8.22 3.28 5.41
CA ARG A 98 -9.27 4.29 5.18
C ARG A 98 -10.67 3.68 5.18
N GLU A 99 -10.86 2.60 4.43
CA GLU A 99 -12.11 1.84 4.36
C GLU A 99 -11.79 0.35 4.38
N PRO A 100 -12.03 -0.34 5.48
CA PRO A 100 -11.94 -1.79 5.52
C PRO A 100 -12.88 -2.38 4.47
N SER A 101 -12.33 -3.08 3.49
CA SER A 101 -13.08 -3.73 2.42
C SER A 101 -12.78 -5.21 2.48
N ASP A 102 -13.83 -6.04 2.36
CA ASP A 102 -13.67 -7.50 2.28
C ASP A 102 -13.07 -7.97 0.93
N ARG A 103 -12.90 -7.03 -0.01
CA ARG A 103 -12.35 -7.31 -1.34
C ARG A 103 -10.88 -6.91 -1.42
N HIS A 104 -10.03 -7.50 -0.60
CA HIS A 104 -8.58 -7.26 -0.71
C HIS A 104 -7.92 -8.32 -1.58
N PRO A 105 -6.98 -7.89 -2.48
CA PRO A 105 -6.20 -8.84 -3.29
C PRO A 105 -5.23 -9.71 -2.48
N THR A 106 -5.18 -9.57 -1.16
CA THR A 106 -4.34 -10.38 -0.28
C THR A 106 -4.89 -11.77 0.01
N ASP A 107 -6.06 -12.11 -0.54
CA ASP A 107 -6.63 -13.47 -0.50
C ASP A 107 -6.20 -14.32 -1.71
N ILE A 108 -5.04 -13.96 -2.33
CA ILE A 108 -4.39 -14.72 -3.42
C ILE A 108 -3.34 -15.66 -2.87
#